data_62116688964535c3c4962ca95f818c3e
#
_entry.id   62116688964535c3c4962ca95f818c3e
#
_cell.length_a   1.000
_cell.length_b   1.000
_cell.length_c   1.000
_cell.angle_alpha   90.00
_cell.angle_beta   90.00
_cell.angle_gamma   90.00
#
_symmetry.space_group_name_H-M   'P 1'
#
loop_
_entity.id
_entity.type
_entity.pdbx_description
1 polymer ?
#
loop_
_entity_poly.entity_id
_entity_poly.type
_entity_poly.pdbx_seq_one_letter_code
_entity_poly.pdbx_strand_id
1 'polypeptide(L)'
;MQQIKNYGSFLQAFSLKKNIESLGHTCEFINIIPGEQLEGYKISCFYNIKLLFQRLWGWDFYKRFQTIFVFQNRFRKEFLPYLGVKKGINTKHYDVVVIGSDEVFNCTQKTWFGFSSQLFGKGLNASRVITYAASFGATTTDKLQLVGKKEIVSSLLHDLDAISVRDENSMKVIEELTGKIPWLHVDPVLIFDYNQFIPNNFNRSKYIIVYTYPGRITDKKEISSIRNFAKSKKLKLISIGHYFSWCDEVVVPTPFEVLAYFRGASYIITDTFHGSVFSIKFNKEFCTIVRDMNSNKLVSLLKQFELENRIVTDMNKMQNILETPIDYAGVNEIIMEETKQSITYLTQNIK
;
A
#
# COMPACT_ATOMS: atom_id res chain seq x y z
N MET A 1 -5.93 0.85 -8.57
CA MET A 1 -4.91 1.61 -7.78
C MET A 1 -3.58 1.76 -8.53
N GLN A 2 -3.36 1.04 -9.63
CA GLN A 2 -2.15 1.07 -10.46
C GLN A 2 -1.68 2.46 -10.94
N GLN A 3 -2.58 3.46 -11.00
CA GLN A 3 -2.25 4.84 -11.38
C GLN A 3 -1.92 5.76 -10.18
N ILE A 4 -2.00 5.25 -8.95
CA ILE A 4 -1.60 6.01 -7.76
C ILE A 4 -0.08 6.08 -7.70
N LYS A 5 0.46 7.31 -7.64
CA LYS A 5 1.90 7.56 -7.65
C LYS A 5 2.53 7.25 -6.30
N ASN A 6 2.71 5.97 -6.02
CA ASN A 6 3.42 5.50 -4.84
C ASN A 6 4.04 4.13 -5.09
N TYR A 7 5.14 3.82 -4.41
CA TYR A 7 5.87 2.56 -4.59
C TYR A 7 5.04 1.33 -4.20
N GLY A 8 4.28 1.42 -3.11
CA GLY A 8 3.45 0.33 -2.65
C GLY A 8 2.34 -0.01 -3.65
N SER A 9 1.61 1.00 -4.13
CA SER A 9 0.56 0.80 -5.15
C SER A 9 1.11 0.25 -6.46
N PHE A 10 2.34 0.61 -6.84
CA PHE A 10 3.01 0.00 -7.99
C PHE A 10 3.34 -1.47 -7.72
N LEU A 11 4.04 -1.77 -6.61
CA LEU A 11 4.54 -3.10 -6.33
C LEU A 11 3.41 -4.10 -6.10
N GLN A 12 2.32 -3.72 -5.42
CA GLN A 12 1.15 -4.60 -5.26
C GLN A 12 0.48 -4.90 -6.61
N ALA A 13 0.32 -3.88 -7.49
CA ALA A 13 -0.26 -4.08 -8.80
C ALA A 13 0.63 -4.99 -9.69
N PHE A 14 1.94 -4.75 -9.65
CA PHE A 14 2.93 -5.58 -10.33
C PHE A 14 2.88 -7.04 -9.84
N SER A 15 2.89 -7.25 -8.53
CA SER A 15 2.88 -8.60 -7.93
C SER A 15 1.61 -9.36 -8.26
N LEU A 16 0.44 -8.72 -8.15
CA LEU A 16 -0.83 -9.37 -8.49
C LEU A 16 -0.84 -9.79 -9.96
N LYS A 17 -0.43 -8.87 -10.86
CA LYS A 17 -0.31 -9.19 -12.29
C LYS A 17 0.63 -10.38 -12.51
N LYS A 18 1.80 -10.38 -11.89
CA LYS A 18 2.81 -11.45 -12.07
C LYS A 18 2.37 -12.79 -11.48
N ASN A 19 1.68 -12.79 -10.36
CA ASN A 19 1.08 -14.01 -9.81
C ASN A 19 0.01 -14.58 -10.76
N ILE A 20 -0.86 -13.75 -11.34
CA ILE A 20 -1.85 -14.19 -12.32
C ILE A 20 -1.15 -14.73 -13.60
N GLU A 21 -0.12 -14.04 -14.10
CA GLU A 21 0.65 -14.49 -15.26
C GLU A 21 1.37 -15.81 -15.00
N SER A 22 1.85 -16.07 -13.78
CA SER A 22 2.51 -17.33 -13.40
C SER A 22 1.56 -18.54 -13.39
N LEU A 23 0.24 -18.28 -13.31
CA LEU A 23 -0.81 -19.30 -13.43
C LEU A 23 -1.16 -19.61 -14.89
N GLY A 24 -0.45 -19.04 -15.87
CA GLY A 24 -0.65 -19.31 -17.30
C GLY A 24 -1.61 -18.33 -18.00
N HIS A 25 -2.04 -17.26 -17.34
CA HIS A 25 -2.98 -16.28 -17.90
C HIS A 25 -2.25 -15.06 -18.49
N THR A 26 -2.88 -14.40 -19.46
CA THR A 26 -2.46 -13.05 -19.90
C THR A 26 -3.19 -12.00 -19.09
N CYS A 27 -2.46 -11.03 -18.57
CA CYS A 27 -3.03 -10.01 -17.69
C CYS A 27 -2.72 -8.60 -18.17
N GLU A 28 -3.75 -7.76 -18.29
CA GLU A 28 -3.63 -6.33 -18.59
C GLU A 28 -4.44 -5.47 -17.61
N PHE A 29 -4.06 -4.19 -17.47
CA PHE A 29 -4.76 -3.28 -16.59
C PHE A 29 -5.91 -2.57 -17.28
N ILE A 30 -7.07 -2.55 -16.64
CA ILE A 30 -8.23 -1.73 -17.03
C ILE A 30 -8.07 -0.35 -16.40
N ASN A 31 -8.29 0.72 -17.18
CA ASN A 31 -8.26 2.07 -16.67
C ASN A 31 -9.46 2.35 -15.77
N ILE A 32 -9.23 3.05 -14.68
CA ILE A 32 -10.29 3.46 -13.75
C ILE A 32 -11.09 4.57 -14.41
N ILE A 33 -12.41 4.39 -14.49
CA ILE A 33 -13.35 5.40 -14.90
C ILE A 33 -13.70 6.25 -13.67
N PRO A 34 -13.43 7.58 -13.69
CA PRO A 34 -13.79 8.44 -12.58
C PRO A 34 -15.29 8.42 -12.32
N GLY A 35 -15.66 8.40 -11.06
CA GLY A 35 -17.03 8.49 -10.59
C GLY A 35 -17.31 9.78 -9.85
N GLU A 36 -18.29 9.73 -8.96
CA GLU A 36 -18.76 10.88 -8.21
C GLU A 36 -17.76 11.31 -7.13
N GLN A 37 -17.52 12.62 -7.01
CA GLN A 37 -16.78 13.19 -5.89
C GLN A 37 -17.71 13.37 -4.70
N LEU A 38 -17.59 12.52 -3.70
CA LEU A 38 -18.45 12.54 -2.53
C LEU A 38 -18.23 13.81 -1.68
N GLU A 39 -19.30 14.30 -1.07
CA GLU A 39 -19.24 15.47 -0.22
C GLU A 39 -18.31 15.22 0.99
N GLY A 40 -17.51 16.23 1.36
CA GLY A 40 -16.46 16.08 2.40
C GLY A 40 -15.17 15.41 1.92
N TYR A 41 -15.20 14.70 0.77
CA TYR A 41 -14.02 13.99 0.21
C TYR A 41 -13.53 14.56 -1.13
N LYS A 42 -14.11 15.66 -1.58
CA LYS A 42 -13.70 16.35 -2.81
C LYS A 42 -12.25 16.84 -2.73
N ILE A 43 -11.51 16.68 -3.83
CA ILE A 43 -10.20 17.30 -4.00
C ILE A 43 -10.41 18.74 -4.41
N SER A 44 -10.24 19.68 -3.47
CA SER A 44 -10.27 21.11 -3.76
C SER A 44 -8.98 21.52 -4.47
N CYS A 45 -9.09 22.39 -5.48
CA CYS A 45 -7.92 23.03 -6.12
C CYS A 45 -7.08 23.81 -5.10
N PHE A 46 -7.72 24.52 -4.17
CA PHE A 46 -7.06 25.21 -3.06
C PHE A 46 -6.33 24.27 -2.10
N TYR A 47 -6.87 23.07 -1.85
CA TYR A 47 -6.20 22.05 -1.03
C TYR A 47 -4.89 21.60 -1.69
N ASN A 48 -4.88 21.37 -2.99
CA ASN A 48 -3.68 21.04 -3.73
C ASN A 48 -2.64 22.17 -3.71
N ILE A 49 -3.07 23.43 -3.86
CA ILE A 49 -2.20 24.60 -3.78
C ILE A 49 -1.63 24.75 -2.36
N LYS A 50 -2.47 24.68 -1.33
CA LYS A 50 -2.03 24.74 0.08
C LYS A 50 -1.02 23.63 0.42
N LEU A 51 -1.28 22.39 -0.02
CA LEU A 51 -0.36 21.27 0.13
C LEU A 51 0.96 21.49 -0.64
N LEU A 52 0.88 22.06 -1.83
CA LEU A 52 2.06 22.41 -2.62
C LEU A 52 2.89 23.47 -1.89
N PHE A 53 2.26 24.54 -1.40
CA PHE A 53 2.95 25.55 -0.61
C PHE A 53 3.55 24.99 0.68
N GLN A 54 2.82 24.19 1.43
CA GLN A 54 3.34 23.54 2.65
C GLN A 54 4.51 22.59 2.35
N ARG A 55 4.45 21.88 1.22
CA ARG A 55 5.54 20.97 0.78
C ARG A 55 6.76 21.72 0.29
N LEU A 56 6.57 22.93 -0.23
CA LEU A 56 7.61 23.72 -0.87
C LEU A 56 8.14 24.86 0.02
N TRP A 57 7.50 25.15 1.16
CA TRP A 57 7.91 26.24 2.04
C TRP A 57 9.13 25.85 2.88
N GLY A 58 10.15 26.74 2.95
CA GLY A 58 11.32 26.62 3.80
C GLY A 58 12.65 26.62 3.04
N TRP A 59 13.75 26.65 3.79
CA TRP A 59 15.13 26.72 3.28
C TRP A 59 15.50 25.54 2.37
N ASP A 60 14.79 24.40 2.46
CA ASP A 60 15.00 23.19 1.66
C ASP A 60 14.06 23.08 0.45
N PHE A 61 13.44 24.20 0.04
CA PHE A 61 12.49 24.23 -1.08
C PHE A 61 13.03 23.51 -2.32
N TYR A 62 14.26 23.80 -2.71
CA TYR A 62 14.86 23.21 -3.91
C TYR A 62 14.97 21.69 -3.82
N LYS A 63 15.45 21.15 -2.69
CA LYS A 63 15.59 19.70 -2.49
C LYS A 63 14.23 18.99 -2.48
N ARG A 64 13.23 19.60 -1.83
CA ARG A 64 11.84 19.08 -1.83
C ARG A 64 11.25 19.06 -3.23
N PHE A 65 11.38 20.17 -3.95
CA PHE A 65 10.89 20.28 -5.32
C PHE A 65 11.58 19.26 -6.24
N GLN A 66 12.91 19.18 -6.18
CA GLN A 66 13.69 18.23 -6.96
C GLN A 66 13.26 16.78 -6.69
N THR A 67 13.11 16.39 -5.42
CA THR A 67 12.67 15.05 -5.04
C THR A 67 11.29 14.73 -5.61
N ILE A 68 10.31 15.64 -5.46
CA ILE A 68 8.95 15.47 -5.98
C ILE A 68 8.98 15.38 -7.52
N PHE A 69 9.72 16.27 -8.18
CA PHE A 69 9.82 16.32 -9.64
C PHE A 69 10.43 15.04 -10.21
N VAL A 70 11.56 14.58 -9.63
CA VAL A 70 12.23 13.36 -10.05
C VAL A 70 11.30 12.16 -9.86
N PHE A 71 10.67 12.02 -8.68
CA PHE A 71 9.75 10.93 -8.40
C PHE A 71 8.56 10.89 -9.37
N GLN A 72 7.88 12.03 -9.58
CA GLN A 72 6.72 12.09 -10.47
C GLN A 72 7.08 11.83 -11.93
N ASN A 73 8.24 12.32 -12.38
CA ASN A 73 8.71 12.13 -13.74
C ASN A 73 9.09 10.66 -14.00
N ARG A 74 9.83 10.05 -13.07
CA ARG A 74 10.17 8.62 -13.15
C ARG A 74 8.91 7.74 -13.10
N PHE A 75 7.97 8.05 -12.21
CA PHE A 75 6.73 7.29 -12.11
C PHE A 75 5.98 7.26 -13.44
N ARG A 76 5.85 8.42 -14.09
CA ARG A 76 5.12 8.54 -15.37
C ARG A 76 5.89 7.92 -16.54
N LYS A 77 7.22 8.11 -16.62
CA LYS A 77 8.04 7.72 -17.77
C LYS A 77 8.59 6.31 -17.69
N GLU A 78 8.83 5.80 -16.50
CA GLU A 78 9.48 4.52 -16.27
C GLU A 78 8.51 3.49 -15.64
N PHE A 79 7.82 3.85 -14.52
CA PHE A 79 7.09 2.86 -13.74
C PHE A 79 5.75 2.48 -14.36
N LEU A 80 4.91 3.43 -14.75
CA LEU A 80 3.62 3.11 -15.40
C LEU A 80 3.80 2.33 -16.71
N PRO A 81 4.72 2.69 -17.63
CA PRO A 81 5.00 1.87 -18.80
C PRO A 81 5.46 0.44 -18.46
N TYR A 82 6.23 0.26 -17.40
CA TYR A 82 6.66 -1.07 -16.95
C TYR A 82 5.49 -1.96 -16.51
N LEU A 83 4.43 -1.39 -15.93
CA LEU A 83 3.18 -2.11 -15.65
C LEU A 83 2.42 -2.48 -16.92
N GLY A 84 2.67 -1.79 -18.04
CA GLY A 84 1.90 -1.95 -19.27
C GLY A 84 0.53 -1.28 -19.23
N VAL A 85 0.35 -0.26 -18.37
CA VAL A 85 -0.90 0.52 -18.31
C VAL A 85 -1.05 1.35 -19.60
N LYS A 86 -2.06 1.04 -20.40
CA LYS A 86 -2.37 1.75 -21.65
C LYS A 86 -3.32 2.91 -21.38
N LYS A 87 -3.29 3.93 -22.23
CA LYS A 87 -4.29 5.01 -22.23
C LYS A 87 -5.54 4.58 -23.01
N GLY A 88 -6.71 5.09 -22.62
CA GLY A 88 -7.96 4.87 -23.31
C GLY A 88 -8.98 4.08 -22.49
N ILE A 89 -10.17 3.88 -23.05
CA ILE A 89 -11.24 3.09 -22.44
C ILE A 89 -11.09 1.64 -22.92
N ASN A 90 -11.11 0.70 -22.01
CA ASN A 90 -11.09 -0.71 -22.32
C ASN A 90 -12.52 -1.16 -22.70
N THR A 91 -12.73 -1.50 -23.96
CA THR A 91 -14.02 -2.02 -24.49
C THR A 91 -13.99 -3.54 -24.71
N LYS A 92 -12.82 -4.13 -24.59
CA LYS A 92 -12.59 -5.56 -24.78
C LYS A 92 -13.37 -6.38 -23.75
N HIS A 93 -13.83 -7.57 -24.15
CA HIS A 93 -14.34 -8.57 -23.22
C HIS A 93 -13.19 -9.31 -22.54
N TYR A 94 -13.35 -9.61 -21.25
CA TYR A 94 -12.41 -10.36 -20.44
C TYR A 94 -13.06 -11.62 -19.87
N ASP A 95 -12.33 -12.72 -19.80
CA ASP A 95 -12.83 -13.91 -19.14
C ASP A 95 -13.04 -13.64 -17.65
N VAL A 96 -12.05 -13.01 -17.01
CA VAL A 96 -12.12 -12.61 -15.60
C VAL A 96 -11.55 -11.21 -15.40
N VAL A 97 -12.21 -10.39 -14.59
CA VAL A 97 -11.65 -9.16 -14.04
C VAL A 97 -11.36 -9.35 -12.55
N VAL A 98 -10.12 -9.08 -12.15
CA VAL A 98 -9.69 -9.10 -10.75
C VAL A 98 -9.58 -7.67 -10.23
N ILE A 99 -10.40 -7.31 -9.26
CA ILE A 99 -10.42 -6.01 -8.59
C ILE A 99 -9.58 -6.11 -7.31
N GLY A 100 -8.54 -5.31 -7.22
CA GLY A 100 -7.63 -5.30 -6.08
C GLY A 100 -6.18 -5.30 -6.55
N SER A 101 -5.29 -5.46 -5.68
CA SER A 101 -5.36 -5.28 -4.22
C SER A 101 -5.49 -3.78 -3.87
N ASP A 102 -5.14 -3.41 -2.63
CA ASP A 102 -5.13 -2.05 -2.12
C ASP A 102 -6.53 -1.52 -1.73
N GLU A 103 -6.62 -0.25 -1.38
CA GLU A 103 -7.85 0.39 -0.89
C GLU A 103 -8.84 0.71 -2.02
N VAL A 104 -9.14 -0.27 -2.88
CA VAL A 104 -10.06 -0.10 -4.03
C VAL A 104 -11.49 0.19 -3.60
N PHE A 105 -11.91 -0.29 -2.43
CA PHE A 105 -13.24 -0.07 -1.86
C PHE A 105 -13.31 1.13 -0.91
N ASN A 106 -12.21 1.88 -0.71
CA ASN A 106 -12.22 3.03 0.19
C ASN A 106 -12.93 4.22 -0.44
N CYS A 107 -14.24 4.32 -0.20
CA CYS A 107 -15.08 5.40 -0.72
C CYS A 107 -14.81 6.75 -0.05
N THR A 108 -14.24 6.75 1.16
CA THR A 108 -14.05 7.93 1.99
C THR A 108 -12.61 8.47 1.97
N GLN A 109 -11.86 8.22 0.91
CA GLN A 109 -10.57 8.85 0.69
C GLN A 109 -10.60 9.84 -0.47
N LYS A 110 -9.76 10.87 -0.38
CA LYS A 110 -9.62 11.89 -1.43
C LYS A 110 -8.79 11.34 -2.57
N THR A 111 -9.45 10.86 -3.62
CA THR A 111 -8.81 10.37 -4.85
C THR A 111 -9.28 11.16 -6.06
N TRP A 112 -8.47 11.16 -7.14
CA TRP A 112 -8.83 11.84 -8.38
C TRP A 112 -10.05 11.19 -9.07
N PHE A 113 -10.32 9.91 -8.81
CA PHE A 113 -11.44 9.17 -9.40
C PHE A 113 -12.71 9.17 -8.53
N GLY A 114 -12.66 9.62 -7.27
CA GLY A 114 -13.81 9.65 -6.37
C GLY A 114 -14.43 8.26 -6.10
N PHE A 115 -15.76 8.22 -5.94
CA PHE A 115 -16.51 6.98 -5.85
C PHE A 115 -16.75 6.41 -7.25
N SER A 116 -15.95 5.45 -7.66
CA SER A 116 -16.10 4.75 -8.93
C SER A 116 -16.79 3.40 -8.73
N SER A 117 -18.02 3.25 -9.22
CA SER A 117 -18.75 1.97 -9.15
C SER A 117 -18.09 0.86 -9.97
N GLN A 118 -17.21 1.20 -10.91
CA GLN A 118 -16.39 0.23 -11.65
C GLN A 118 -15.47 -0.56 -10.71
N LEU A 119 -14.98 0.06 -9.61
CA LEU A 119 -14.16 -0.63 -8.62
C LEU A 119 -14.97 -1.63 -7.76
N PHE A 120 -16.29 -1.64 -7.92
CA PHE A 120 -17.21 -2.63 -7.37
C PHE A 120 -17.81 -3.53 -8.47
N GLY A 121 -17.21 -3.57 -9.66
CA GLY A 121 -17.61 -4.46 -10.76
C GLY A 121 -18.56 -3.86 -11.79
N LYS A 122 -19.21 -2.70 -11.54
CA LYS A 122 -20.24 -2.14 -12.41
C LYS A 122 -19.66 -1.71 -13.76
N GLY A 123 -20.29 -2.18 -14.83
CA GLY A 123 -19.95 -1.76 -16.21
C GLY A 123 -18.65 -2.37 -16.74
N LEU A 124 -18.12 -3.39 -16.10
CA LEU A 124 -17.02 -4.20 -16.61
C LEU A 124 -17.55 -5.20 -17.63
N ASN A 125 -16.89 -5.29 -18.80
CA ASN A 125 -17.22 -6.27 -19.83
C ASN A 125 -16.43 -7.56 -19.56
N ALA A 126 -16.94 -8.41 -18.66
CA ALA A 126 -16.28 -9.63 -18.23
C ALA A 126 -17.29 -10.75 -17.96
N SER A 127 -16.87 -12.00 -18.17
CA SER A 127 -17.67 -13.17 -17.81
C SER A 127 -17.75 -13.37 -16.31
N ARG A 128 -16.67 -13.03 -15.56
CA ARG A 128 -16.60 -13.09 -14.10
C ARG A 128 -15.89 -11.86 -13.54
N VAL A 129 -16.31 -11.42 -12.36
CA VAL A 129 -15.68 -10.33 -11.63
C VAL A 129 -15.41 -10.77 -10.21
N ILE A 130 -14.13 -10.86 -9.84
CA ILE A 130 -13.70 -11.24 -8.50
C ILE A 130 -12.87 -10.14 -7.85
N THR A 131 -12.66 -10.22 -6.55
CA THR A 131 -11.69 -9.37 -5.87
C THR A 131 -10.52 -10.18 -5.32
N TYR A 132 -9.37 -9.55 -5.17
CA TYR A 132 -8.23 -10.12 -4.47
C TYR A 132 -7.63 -9.11 -3.50
N ALA A 133 -7.62 -9.45 -2.21
CA ALA A 133 -7.05 -8.63 -1.14
C ALA A 133 -7.51 -7.16 -1.22
N ALA A 134 -8.77 -6.91 -1.58
CA ALA A 134 -9.37 -5.58 -1.66
C ALA A 134 -9.56 -5.00 -0.25
N SER A 135 -9.57 -3.67 -0.12
CA SER A 135 -9.70 -3.04 1.18
C SER A 135 -10.65 -1.83 1.14
N PHE A 136 -11.48 -1.72 2.17
CA PHE A 136 -12.27 -0.54 2.48
C PHE A 136 -11.43 0.54 3.19
N GLY A 137 -10.20 0.22 3.62
CA GLY A 137 -9.35 1.15 4.36
C GLY A 137 -10.04 1.64 5.64
N ALA A 138 -10.29 2.95 5.72
CA ALA A 138 -10.99 3.56 6.86
C ALA A 138 -12.51 3.70 6.64
N THR A 139 -13.07 3.23 5.51
CA THR A 139 -14.50 3.26 5.25
C THR A 139 -15.20 2.16 6.04
N THR A 140 -16.24 2.52 6.79
CA THR A 140 -17.13 1.62 7.52
C THR A 140 -18.55 1.70 6.94
N THR A 141 -19.43 0.80 7.32
CA THR A 141 -20.87 0.82 6.93
C THR A 141 -21.55 2.11 7.35
N ASP A 142 -21.24 2.64 8.55
CA ASP A 142 -21.76 3.93 9.01
C ASP A 142 -21.32 5.08 8.10
N LYS A 143 -20.04 5.09 7.69
CA LYS A 143 -19.54 6.09 6.74
C LYS A 143 -20.18 5.96 5.38
N LEU A 144 -20.44 4.74 4.89
CA LEU A 144 -21.20 4.52 3.66
C LEU A 144 -22.62 5.04 3.77
N GLN A 145 -23.28 4.84 4.92
CA GLN A 145 -24.61 5.39 5.19
C GLN A 145 -24.59 6.93 5.18
N LEU A 146 -23.63 7.55 5.87
CA LEU A 146 -23.49 9.01 5.93
C LEU A 146 -23.29 9.66 4.55
N VAL A 147 -22.59 9.00 3.64
CA VAL A 147 -22.37 9.49 2.26
C VAL A 147 -23.41 8.98 1.27
N GLY A 148 -24.47 8.31 1.73
CA GLY A 148 -25.58 7.81 0.88
C GLY A 148 -25.15 6.75 -0.13
N LYS A 149 -24.17 5.91 0.20
CA LYS A 149 -23.65 4.88 -0.72
C LYS A 149 -23.82 3.44 -0.21
N LYS A 150 -24.44 3.25 0.96
CA LYS A 150 -24.57 1.92 1.58
C LYS A 150 -25.34 0.94 0.70
N GLU A 151 -26.52 1.32 0.21
CA GLU A 151 -27.39 0.44 -0.57
C GLU A 151 -26.77 0.12 -1.94
N ILE A 152 -26.18 1.11 -2.62
CA ILE A 152 -25.55 0.87 -3.91
C ILE A 152 -24.29 -0.01 -3.78
N VAL A 153 -23.47 0.20 -2.73
CA VAL A 153 -22.30 -0.64 -2.47
C VAL A 153 -22.73 -2.06 -2.13
N SER A 154 -23.74 -2.23 -1.27
CA SER A 154 -24.30 -3.54 -0.94
C SER A 154 -24.75 -4.30 -2.21
N SER A 155 -25.56 -3.64 -3.06
CA SER A 155 -26.00 -4.25 -4.33
C SER A 155 -24.83 -4.68 -5.21
N LEU A 156 -23.84 -3.80 -5.42
CA LEU A 156 -22.68 -4.09 -6.26
C LEU A 156 -21.80 -5.23 -5.72
N LEU A 157 -21.70 -5.36 -4.40
CA LEU A 157 -20.96 -6.45 -3.77
C LEU A 157 -21.64 -7.81 -3.95
N HIS A 158 -22.98 -7.84 -4.02
CA HIS A 158 -23.72 -9.06 -4.29
C HIS A 158 -23.48 -9.60 -5.70
N ASP A 159 -23.19 -8.71 -6.66
CA ASP A 159 -22.94 -9.04 -8.07
C ASP A 159 -21.51 -9.60 -8.30
N LEU A 160 -20.64 -9.59 -7.30
CA LEU A 160 -19.30 -10.15 -7.44
C LEU A 160 -19.31 -11.69 -7.30
N ASP A 161 -18.59 -12.38 -8.16
CA ASP A 161 -18.50 -13.83 -8.20
C ASP A 161 -17.72 -14.44 -7.03
N ALA A 162 -16.67 -13.72 -6.57
CA ALA A 162 -15.90 -14.09 -5.40
C ALA A 162 -15.28 -12.85 -4.73
N ILE A 163 -15.32 -12.81 -3.41
CA ILE A 163 -14.84 -11.66 -2.65
C ILE A 163 -13.68 -12.06 -1.74
N SER A 164 -12.54 -11.40 -1.96
CA SER A 164 -11.36 -11.49 -1.12
C SER A 164 -10.92 -10.10 -0.66
N VAL A 165 -10.67 -9.97 0.63
CA VAL A 165 -10.24 -8.73 1.29
C VAL A 165 -8.93 -8.96 2.05
N ARG A 166 -8.28 -7.88 2.53
CA ARG A 166 -6.97 -7.98 3.20
C ARG A 166 -6.95 -7.53 4.67
N ASP A 167 -8.06 -7.09 5.22
CA ASP A 167 -8.12 -6.59 6.59
C ASP A 167 -9.48 -6.84 7.26
N GLU A 168 -9.44 -6.87 8.60
CA GLU A 168 -10.63 -7.17 9.43
C GLU A 168 -11.77 -6.17 9.23
N ASN A 169 -11.46 -4.86 9.04
CA ASN A 169 -12.50 -3.85 8.77
C ASN A 169 -13.24 -4.19 7.47
N SER A 170 -12.50 -4.58 6.44
CA SER A 170 -13.09 -4.96 5.14
C SER A 170 -13.93 -6.23 5.23
N MET A 171 -13.50 -7.22 6.03
CA MET A 171 -14.32 -8.41 6.31
C MET A 171 -15.65 -8.01 6.94
N LYS A 172 -15.60 -7.21 8.00
CA LYS A 172 -16.79 -6.74 8.71
C LYS A 172 -17.76 -5.97 7.80
N VAL A 173 -17.24 -5.06 6.97
CA VAL A 173 -18.06 -4.28 6.03
C VAL A 173 -18.75 -5.20 5.01
N ILE A 174 -18.04 -6.19 4.44
CA ILE A 174 -18.62 -7.15 3.50
C ILE A 174 -19.72 -7.97 4.20
N GLU A 175 -19.45 -8.51 5.38
CA GLU A 175 -20.41 -9.31 6.15
C GLU A 175 -21.67 -8.50 6.48
N GLU A 176 -21.53 -7.27 6.97
CA GLU A 176 -22.65 -6.38 7.30
C GLU A 176 -23.49 -5.99 6.07
N LEU A 177 -22.87 -5.84 4.90
CA LEU A 177 -23.56 -5.42 3.67
C LEU A 177 -24.16 -6.59 2.87
N THR A 178 -23.60 -7.78 2.99
CA THR A 178 -23.95 -8.91 2.10
C THR A 178 -24.41 -10.16 2.84
N GLY A 179 -24.16 -10.28 4.15
CA GLY A 179 -24.34 -11.51 4.91
C GLY A 179 -23.35 -12.62 4.54
N LYS A 180 -22.39 -12.36 3.63
CA LYS A 180 -21.38 -13.35 3.19
C LYS A 180 -20.07 -13.10 3.92
N ILE A 181 -19.37 -14.17 4.31
CA ILE A 181 -18.01 -14.08 4.85
C ILE A 181 -17.03 -14.09 3.67
N PRO A 182 -16.26 -13.01 3.44
CA PRO A 182 -15.28 -12.97 2.37
C PRO A 182 -14.02 -13.76 2.75
N TRP A 183 -13.20 -14.13 1.75
CA TRP A 183 -11.86 -14.65 1.97
C TRP A 183 -10.93 -13.56 2.49
N LEU A 184 -10.07 -13.90 3.44
CA LEU A 184 -9.00 -13.02 3.92
C LEU A 184 -7.69 -13.46 3.26
N HIS A 185 -7.04 -12.57 2.52
CA HIS A 185 -5.74 -12.83 1.90
C HIS A 185 -4.78 -11.67 2.11
N VAL A 186 -3.50 -11.97 2.10
CA VAL A 186 -2.44 -10.98 2.27
C VAL A 186 -2.22 -10.12 1.02
N ASP A 187 -1.56 -8.98 1.22
CA ASP A 187 -1.11 -8.13 0.11
C ASP A 187 -0.23 -8.94 -0.87
N PRO A 188 -0.47 -8.83 -2.20
CA PRO A 188 0.26 -9.62 -3.19
C PRO A 188 1.78 -9.41 -3.18
N VAL A 189 2.28 -8.35 -2.56
CA VAL A 189 3.72 -8.15 -2.36
C VAL A 189 4.33 -9.26 -1.50
N LEU A 190 3.60 -9.76 -0.52
CA LEU A 190 4.10 -10.81 0.39
C LEU A 190 4.25 -12.17 -0.30
N ILE A 191 3.36 -12.46 -1.24
CA ILE A 191 3.32 -13.77 -1.92
C ILE A 191 4.17 -13.87 -3.19
N PHE A 192 4.67 -12.73 -3.72
CA PHE A 192 5.44 -12.72 -4.96
C PHE A 192 6.95 -12.80 -4.69
N ASP A 193 7.67 -13.60 -5.51
CA ASP A 193 9.13 -13.65 -5.46
C ASP A 193 9.75 -12.58 -6.35
N TYR A 194 10.47 -11.64 -5.72
CA TYR A 194 11.14 -10.53 -6.39
C TYR A 194 12.61 -10.79 -6.75
N ASN A 195 13.17 -11.96 -6.46
CA ASN A 195 14.61 -12.20 -6.56
C ASN A 195 15.18 -11.84 -7.94
N GLN A 196 14.46 -12.14 -9.02
CA GLN A 196 14.87 -11.80 -10.38
C GLN A 196 14.75 -10.31 -10.76
N PHE A 197 14.05 -9.51 -9.94
CA PHE A 197 13.78 -8.09 -10.22
C PHE A 197 14.65 -7.15 -9.37
N ILE A 198 15.10 -7.62 -8.21
CA ILE A 198 15.94 -6.83 -7.33
C ILE A 198 17.36 -6.79 -7.86
N PRO A 199 17.97 -5.59 -8.05
CA PRO A 199 19.33 -5.49 -8.58
C PRO A 199 20.35 -6.28 -7.76
N ASN A 200 21.14 -7.13 -8.41
CA ASN A 200 22.16 -7.96 -7.77
C ASN A 200 23.37 -7.15 -7.29
N ASN A 201 23.64 -6.00 -7.90
CA ASN A 201 24.78 -5.13 -7.60
C ASN A 201 24.47 -4.07 -6.52
N PHE A 202 23.42 -4.23 -5.73
CA PHE A 202 23.08 -3.30 -4.67
C PHE A 202 23.93 -3.57 -3.42
N ASN A 203 24.96 -2.74 -3.18
CA ASN A 203 25.98 -2.93 -2.14
C ASN A 203 25.84 -1.91 -0.98
N ARG A 204 24.62 -1.45 -0.66
CA ARG A 204 24.39 -0.55 0.47
C ARG A 204 23.88 -1.34 1.68
N SER A 205 24.48 -1.05 2.83
CA SER A 205 24.11 -1.63 4.13
C SER A 205 24.39 -0.64 5.25
N LYS A 206 24.00 -0.97 6.48
CA LYS A 206 24.24 -0.17 7.68
C LYS A 206 23.59 1.21 7.64
N TYR A 207 22.28 1.23 7.44
CA TYR A 207 21.44 2.43 7.50
C TYR A 207 20.06 2.08 8.07
N ILE A 208 19.33 3.11 8.43
CA ILE A 208 17.93 3.03 8.87
C ILE A 208 17.07 3.65 7.77
N ILE A 209 16.04 2.95 7.34
CA ILE A 209 15.02 3.51 6.48
C ILE A 209 13.96 4.24 7.31
N VAL A 210 13.64 5.47 6.89
CA VAL A 210 12.43 6.17 7.29
C VAL A 210 11.47 6.17 6.10
N TYR A 211 10.40 5.37 6.20
CA TYR A 211 9.42 5.25 5.12
C TYR A 211 8.06 5.78 5.58
N THR A 212 7.80 7.04 5.24
CA THR A 212 6.61 7.81 5.66
C THR A 212 6.20 8.79 4.58
N TYR A 213 5.00 9.37 4.71
CA TYR A 213 4.54 10.44 3.81
C TYR A 213 4.74 11.82 4.41
N PRO A 214 4.87 12.87 3.56
CA PRO A 214 4.98 14.25 4.03
C PRO A 214 3.82 14.63 4.95
N GLY A 215 4.16 15.31 6.05
CA GLY A 215 3.17 15.79 7.03
C GLY A 215 2.73 14.77 8.09
N ARG A 216 3.31 13.56 8.10
CA ARG A 216 2.94 12.55 9.10
C ARG A 216 3.87 12.54 10.33
N ILE A 217 5.17 12.42 10.13
CA ILE A 217 6.16 12.54 11.22
C ILE A 217 6.60 14.00 11.28
N THR A 218 5.93 14.79 12.10
CA THR A 218 6.17 16.23 12.26
C THR A 218 6.43 16.63 13.72
N ASP A 219 6.08 15.80 14.66
CA ASP A 219 6.31 16.06 16.08
C ASP A 219 7.81 16.02 16.38
N LYS A 220 8.30 17.05 17.12
CA LYS A 220 9.71 17.20 17.45
C LYS A 220 10.23 16.07 18.33
N LYS A 221 9.40 15.49 19.20
CA LYS A 221 9.78 14.37 20.07
C LYS A 221 9.94 13.10 19.25
N GLU A 222 9.00 12.82 18.30
CA GLU A 222 9.13 11.69 17.37
C GLU A 222 10.43 11.79 16.58
N ILE A 223 10.68 12.94 15.94
CA ILE A 223 11.90 13.18 15.16
C ILE A 223 13.17 13.04 16.02
N SER A 224 13.16 13.59 17.23
CA SER A 224 14.29 13.50 18.16
C SER A 224 14.59 12.06 18.56
N SER A 225 13.56 11.28 18.89
CA SER A 225 13.70 9.86 19.24
C SER A 225 14.31 9.04 18.09
N ILE A 226 13.83 9.27 16.85
CA ILE A 226 14.36 8.60 15.65
C ILE A 226 15.83 8.97 15.43
N ARG A 227 16.17 10.26 15.52
CA ARG A 227 17.56 10.73 15.35
C ARG A 227 18.50 10.22 16.44
N ASN A 228 18.04 10.19 17.68
CA ASN A 228 18.83 9.68 18.80
C ASN A 228 19.12 8.18 18.64
N PHE A 229 18.12 7.40 18.20
CA PHE A 229 18.32 5.99 17.89
C PHE A 229 19.35 5.80 16.77
N ALA A 230 19.23 6.53 15.66
CA ALA A 230 20.21 6.45 14.57
C ALA A 230 21.63 6.81 15.04
N LYS A 231 21.76 7.86 15.85
CA LYS A 231 23.04 8.27 16.42
C LYS A 231 23.63 7.20 17.36
N SER A 232 22.82 6.59 18.25
CA SER A 232 23.26 5.50 19.13
C SER A 232 23.78 4.29 18.38
N LYS A 233 23.16 3.98 17.23
CA LYS A 233 23.59 2.88 16.35
C LYS A 233 24.69 3.27 15.36
N LYS A 234 25.08 4.55 15.29
CA LYS A 234 26.03 5.11 14.31
C LYS A 234 25.58 4.81 12.86
N LEU A 235 24.28 4.89 12.60
CA LEU A 235 23.65 4.62 11.30
C LEU A 235 23.06 5.89 10.70
N LYS A 236 23.09 5.99 9.36
CA LYS A 236 22.44 7.07 8.62
C LYS A 236 20.94 6.82 8.52
N LEU A 237 20.17 7.91 8.59
CA LEU A 237 18.74 7.92 8.28
C LEU A 237 18.55 8.19 6.78
N ILE A 238 17.96 7.24 6.07
CA ILE A 238 17.64 7.36 4.64
C ILE A 238 16.13 7.44 4.48
N SER A 239 15.64 8.50 3.86
CA SER A 239 14.25 8.61 3.42
C SER A 239 14.09 8.20 1.97
N ILE A 240 12.98 7.51 1.65
CA ILE A 240 12.69 6.99 0.30
C ILE A 240 11.50 7.73 -0.30
N GLY A 241 11.70 8.32 -1.49
CA GLY A 241 10.65 8.98 -2.27
C GLY A 241 10.22 10.35 -1.78
N HIS A 242 10.52 10.72 -0.54
CA HIS A 242 10.14 12.00 0.06
C HIS A 242 11.32 12.61 0.83
N TYR A 243 11.48 13.93 0.70
CA TYR A 243 12.52 14.67 1.40
C TYR A 243 12.09 15.06 2.81
N PHE A 244 12.92 14.75 3.80
CA PHE A 244 12.81 15.22 5.18
C PHE A 244 14.14 15.82 5.62
N SER A 245 14.14 17.09 6.05
CA SER A 245 15.36 17.82 6.46
C SER A 245 16.09 17.20 7.67
N TRP A 246 15.42 16.35 8.41
CA TRP A 246 15.95 15.65 9.56
C TRP A 246 16.54 14.26 9.24
N CYS A 247 16.41 13.77 8.01
CA CYS A 247 17.11 12.58 7.51
C CYS A 247 18.46 12.98 6.91
N ASP A 248 19.44 12.10 6.97
CA ASP A 248 20.79 12.33 6.44
C ASP A 248 20.82 12.27 4.91
N GLU A 249 19.97 11.45 4.33
CA GLU A 249 19.90 11.22 2.89
C GLU A 249 18.46 11.04 2.40
N VAL A 250 18.18 11.50 1.19
CA VAL A 250 16.95 11.19 0.46
C VAL A 250 17.29 10.46 -0.84
N VAL A 251 16.58 9.40 -1.11
CA VAL A 251 16.72 8.63 -2.36
C VAL A 251 15.38 8.52 -3.09
N VAL A 252 15.45 8.52 -4.42
CA VAL A 252 14.29 8.32 -5.30
C VAL A 252 14.61 7.14 -6.23
N PRO A 253 14.61 5.92 -5.69
CA PRO A 253 14.95 4.72 -6.45
C PRO A 253 13.83 4.29 -7.42
N THR A 254 14.10 3.29 -8.26
CA THR A 254 13.07 2.52 -8.96
C THR A 254 12.29 1.65 -7.95
N PRO A 255 11.08 1.14 -8.29
CA PRO A 255 10.33 0.27 -7.39
C PRO A 255 11.12 -0.96 -6.92
N PHE A 256 11.92 -1.56 -7.77
CA PHE A 256 12.72 -2.74 -7.41
C PHE A 256 13.97 -2.38 -6.60
N GLU A 257 14.56 -1.22 -6.84
CA GLU A 257 15.61 -0.69 -5.96
C GLU A 257 15.07 -0.33 -4.57
N VAL A 258 13.79 0.08 -4.44
CA VAL A 258 13.15 0.24 -3.11
C VAL A 258 13.25 -1.06 -2.32
N LEU A 259 12.93 -2.19 -2.95
CA LEU A 259 13.04 -3.49 -2.32
C LEU A 259 14.48 -3.84 -1.95
N ALA A 260 15.46 -3.46 -2.80
CA ALA A 260 16.88 -3.60 -2.48
C ALA A 260 17.28 -2.76 -1.27
N TYR A 261 16.78 -1.51 -1.16
CA TYR A 261 16.98 -0.68 0.02
C TYR A 261 16.39 -1.35 1.27
N PHE A 262 15.15 -1.85 1.21
CA PHE A 262 14.55 -2.55 2.35
C PHE A 262 15.37 -3.79 2.74
N ARG A 263 15.79 -4.60 1.77
CA ARG A 263 16.64 -5.79 2.00
C ARG A 263 17.98 -5.46 2.66
N GLY A 264 18.60 -4.33 2.30
CA GLY A 264 19.89 -3.88 2.82
C GLY A 264 19.83 -3.10 4.14
N ALA A 265 18.66 -2.68 4.60
CA ALA A 265 18.50 -1.88 5.81
C ALA A 265 18.83 -2.68 7.07
N SER A 266 19.40 -2.00 8.09
CA SER A 266 19.55 -2.55 9.43
C SER A 266 18.27 -2.46 10.24
N TYR A 267 17.58 -1.32 10.14
CA TYR A 267 16.30 -1.07 10.80
C TYR A 267 15.36 -0.28 9.89
N ILE A 268 14.06 -0.41 10.13
CA ILE A 268 13.05 0.32 9.38
C ILE A 268 12.07 0.99 10.36
N ILE A 269 11.82 2.28 10.14
CA ILE A 269 10.86 3.07 10.88
C ILE A 269 9.81 3.54 9.87
N THR A 270 8.57 3.14 10.08
CA THR A 270 7.49 3.46 9.13
C THR A 270 6.17 3.77 9.85
N ASP A 271 5.30 4.54 9.20
CA ASP A 271 3.88 4.71 9.56
C ASP A 271 2.97 4.34 8.38
N THR A 272 3.49 3.53 7.45
CA THR A 272 2.78 3.17 6.23
C THR A 272 2.54 1.66 6.13
N PHE A 273 1.41 1.27 5.54
CA PHE A 273 1.08 -0.13 5.30
C PHE A 273 2.18 -0.85 4.52
N HIS A 274 2.56 -0.33 3.35
CA HIS A 274 3.59 -0.97 2.54
C HIS A 274 5.00 -0.92 3.14
N GLY A 275 5.29 0.07 4.00
CA GLY A 275 6.54 0.04 4.77
C GLY A 275 6.62 -1.16 5.71
N SER A 276 5.52 -1.49 6.39
CA SER A 276 5.42 -2.69 7.21
C SER A 276 5.45 -3.96 6.36
N VAL A 277 4.71 -4.00 5.23
CA VAL A 277 4.72 -5.14 4.29
C VAL A 277 6.13 -5.44 3.78
N PHE A 278 6.88 -4.42 3.34
CA PHE A 278 8.26 -4.61 2.86
C PHE A 278 9.20 -5.05 3.98
N SER A 279 9.00 -4.55 5.21
CA SER A 279 9.79 -4.96 6.38
C SER A 279 9.59 -6.45 6.69
N ILE A 280 8.35 -6.91 6.70
CA ILE A 280 7.99 -8.32 6.87
C ILE A 280 8.59 -9.16 5.74
N LYS A 281 8.37 -8.77 4.47
CA LYS A 281 8.85 -9.48 3.28
C LYS A 281 10.36 -9.75 3.29
N PHE A 282 11.14 -8.81 3.83
CA PHE A 282 12.61 -8.89 3.84
C PHE A 282 13.20 -9.22 5.21
N ASN A 283 12.41 -9.69 6.14
CA ASN A 283 12.85 -10.12 7.47
C ASN A 283 13.66 -9.03 8.18
N LYS A 284 13.09 -7.81 8.31
CA LYS A 284 13.79 -6.67 8.88
C LYS A 284 13.32 -6.32 10.27
N GLU A 285 14.26 -5.92 11.12
CA GLU A 285 13.92 -5.28 12.38
C GLU A 285 13.24 -3.95 12.07
N PHE A 286 12.00 -3.79 12.54
CA PHE A 286 11.20 -2.61 12.22
C PHE A 286 10.29 -2.20 13.36
N CYS A 287 9.83 -0.97 13.28
CA CYS A 287 8.69 -0.52 14.07
C CYS A 287 7.69 0.25 13.20
N THR A 288 6.43 0.18 13.59
CA THR A 288 5.32 0.83 12.90
C THR A 288 4.65 1.85 13.82
N ILE A 289 4.71 3.13 13.45
CA ILE A 289 4.02 4.21 14.15
C ILE A 289 2.56 4.21 13.67
N VAL A 290 1.65 3.77 14.52
CA VAL A 290 0.22 3.69 14.19
C VAL A 290 -0.46 5.03 14.47
N ARG A 291 -1.32 5.48 13.55
CA ARG A 291 -2.13 6.70 13.64
C ARG A 291 -3.59 6.38 13.36
N ASP A 292 -4.52 7.16 13.90
CA ASP A 292 -5.98 6.91 13.79
C ASP A 292 -6.43 6.64 12.35
N MET A 293 -5.89 7.40 11.39
CA MET A 293 -6.28 7.30 9.98
C MET A 293 -5.83 6.00 9.28
N ASN A 294 -4.91 5.23 9.85
CA ASN A 294 -4.37 4.01 9.26
C ASN A 294 -4.32 2.83 10.24
N SER A 295 -4.86 3.00 11.45
CA SER A 295 -4.80 2.01 12.52
C SER A 295 -5.38 0.66 12.08
N ASN A 296 -6.60 0.63 11.54
CA ASN A 296 -7.29 -0.60 11.17
C ASN A 296 -6.43 -1.52 10.31
N LYS A 297 -5.88 -1.02 9.20
CA LYS A 297 -5.10 -1.84 8.26
C LYS A 297 -3.72 -2.22 8.79
N LEU A 298 -3.09 -1.35 9.61
CA LEU A 298 -1.77 -1.64 10.18
C LEU A 298 -1.87 -2.64 11.32
N VAL A 299 -2.84 -2.46 12.20
CA VAL A 299 -3.09 -3.39 13.30
C VAL A 299 -3.50 -4.76 12.76
N SER A 300 -4.41 -4.81 11.78
CA SER A 300 -4.83 -6.06 11.12
C SER A 300 -3.64 -6.79 10.49
N LEU A 301 -2.78 -6.06 9.74
CA LEU A 301 -1.56 -6.63 9.15
C LEU A 301 -0.63 -7.22 10.21
N LEU A 302 -0.31 -6.44 11.25
CA LEU A 302 0.65 -6.88 12.26
C LEU A 302 0.11 -8.04 13.10
N LYS A 303 -1.19 -8.05 13.39
CA LYS A 303 -1.87 -9.15 14.07
C LYS A 303 -1.84 -10.44 13.24
N GLN A 304 -2.06 -10.37 11.91
CA GLN A 304 -2.01 -11.52 11.02
C GLN A 304 -0.65 -12.23 11.02
N PHE A 305 0.42 -11.50 11.32
CA PHE A 305 1.79 -12.03 11.39
C PHE A 305 2.35 -12.13 12.82
N GLU A 306 1.51 -11.98 13.85
CA GLU A 306 1.90 -12.03 15.28
C GLU A 306 2.99 -10.98 15.64
N LEU A 307 2.89 -9.80 15.01
CA LEU A 307 3.87 -8.71 15.11
C LEU A 307 3.32 -7.44 15.77
N GLU A 308 2.25 -7.54 16.59
CA GLU A 308 1.68 -6.39 17.30
C GLU A 308 2.70 -5.71 18.22
N ASN A 309 3.71 -6.45 18.68
CA ASN A 309 4.84 -5.92 19.43
C ASN A 309 5.73 -4.95 18.63
N ARG A 310 5.51 -4.81 17.32
CA ARG A 310 6.18 -3.81 16.46
C ARG A 310 5.45 -2.46 16.43
N ILE A 311 4.27 -2.36 17.04
CA ILE A 311 3.50 -1.12 17.12
C ILE A 311 4.13 -0.17 18.13
N VAL A 312 4.42 1.06 17.69
CA VAL A 312 4.87 2.15 18.54
C VAL A 312 3.67 3.04 18.88
N THR A 313 3.25 2.97 20.15
CA THR A 313 2.26 3.87 20.76
C THR A 313 2.93 4.93 21.62
N ASP A 314 4.14 4.65 22.11
CA ASP A 314 4.99 5.54 22.92
C ASP A 314 6.40 5.56 22.33
N MET A 315 6.85 6.73 21.90
CA MET A 315 8.18 6.91 21.29
C MET A 315 9.34 6.57 22.22
N ASN A 316 9.14 6.58 23.54
CA ASN A 316 10.16 6.15 24.50
C ASN A 316 10.43 4.64 24.40
N LYS A 317 9.47 3.85 23.93
CA LYS A 317 9.60 2.39 23.75
C LYS A 317 10.16 2.02 22.37
N MET A 318 10.25 2.97 21.42
CA MET A 318 10.65 2.71 20.04
C MET A 318 12.01 2.02 19.94
N GLN A 319 12.99 2.46 20.73
CA GLN A 319 14.32 1.85 20.72
C GLN A 319 14.26 0.38 21.17
N ASN A 320 13.59 0.09 22.27
CA ASN A 320 13.44 -1.28 22.78
C ASN A 320 12.73 -2.18 21.76
N ILE A 321 11.67 -1.67 21.10
CA ILE A 321 10.95 -2.38 20.04
C ILE A 321 11.91 -2.74 18.90
N LEU A 322 12.72 -1.79 18.43
CA LEU A 322 13.66 -2.01 17.32
C LEU A 322 14.82 -2.95 17.69
N GLU A 323 15.24 -2.98 18.95
CA GLU A 323 16.34 -3.82 19.44
C GLU A 323 15.89 -5.23 19.84
N THR A 324 14.60 -5.44 20.04
CA THR A 324 14.05 -6.79 20.33
C THR A 324 13.97 -7.58 19.03
N PRO A 325 14.68 -8.71 18.92
CA PRO A 325 14.65 -9.51 17.68
C PRO A 325 13.26 -10.04 17.34
N ILE A 326 12.98 -10.16 16.04
CA ILE A 326 11.78 -10.79 15.52
C ILE A 326 12.06 -12.26 15.23
N ASP A 327 11.16 -13.16 15.67
CA ASP A 327 11.18 -14.55 15.23
C ASP A 327 10.64 -14.66 13.80
N TYR A 328 11.53 -14.49 12.85
CA TYR A 328 11.17 -14.61 11.44
C TYR A 328 10.96 -16.06 10.97
N ALA A 329 11.30 -17.07 11.75
CA ALA A 329 10.95 -18.45 11.41
C ALA A 329 9.41 -18.61 11.42
N GLY A 330 8.74 -18.23 12.52
CA GLY A 330 7.28 -18.27 12.61
C GLY A 330 6.60 -17.35 11.59
N VAL A 331 7.09 -16.11 11.43
CA VAL A 331 6.54 -15.17 10.42
C VAL A 331 6.62 -15.74 8.99
N ASN A 332 7.72 -16.39 8.63
CA ASN A 332 7.88 -17.00 7.31
C ASN A 332 6.98 -18.22 7.10
N GLU A 333 6.69 -18.99 8.15
CA GLU A 333 5.70 -20.09 8.08
C GLU A 333 4.30 -19.53 7.77
N ILE A 334 3.90 -18.44 8.44
CA ILE A 334 2.64 -17.75 8.14
C ILE A 334 2.63 -17.27 6.68
N ILE A 335 3.72 -16.63 6.19
CA ILE A 335 3.81 -16.18 4.79
C ILE A 335 3.66 -17.36 3.81
N MET A 336 4.24 -18.51 4.09
CA MET A 336 4.13 -19.69 3.23
C MET A 336 2.69 -20.21 3.16
N GLU A 337 1.99 -20.29 4.29
CA GLU A 337 0.59 -20.74 4.31
C GLU A 337 -0.32 -19.74 3.62
N GLU A 338 -0.17 -18.43 3.90
CA GLU A 338 -0.92 -17.36 3.23
C GLU A 338 -0.66 -17.34 1.71
N THR A 339 0.57 -17.64 1.28
CA THR A 339 0.91 -17.76 -0.14
C THR A 339 0.12 -18.91 -0.78
N LYS A 340 0.11 -20.08 -0.14
CA LYS A 340 -0.62 -21.25 -0.62
C LYS A 340 -2.12 -20.98 -0.74
N GLN A 341 -2.73 -20.37 0.28
CA GLN A 341 -4.15 -20.03 0.29
C GLN A 341 -4.47 -19.00 -0.82
N SER A 342 -3.65 -17.96 -0.96
CA SER A 342 -3.80 -16.92 -1.98
C SER A 342 -3.71 -17.49 -3.40
N ILE A 343 -2.71 -18.32 -3.68
CA ILE A 343 -2.54 -18.95 -5.00
C ILE A 343 -3.69 -19.93 -5.29
N THR A 344 -4.14 -20.69 -4.29
CA THR A 344 -5.30 -21.57 -4.42
C THR A 344 -6.55 -20.78 -4.80
N TYR A 345 -6.82 -19.66 -4.10
CA TYR A 345 -7.95 -18.79 -4.39
C TYR A 345 -7.89 -18.26 -5.83
N LEU A 346 -6.74 -17.71 -6.25
CA LEU A 346 -6.56 -17.21 -7.62
C LEU A 346 -6.77 -18.31 -8.66
N THR A 347 -6.17 -19.49 -8.46
CA THR A 347 -6.30 -20.63 -9.37
C THR A 347 -7.75 -21.12 -9.52
N GLN A 348 -8.53 -21.11 -8.44
CA GLN A 348 -9.93 -21.54 -8.46
C GLN A 348 -10.86 -20.52 -9.11
N ASN A 349 -10.55 -19.24 -9.03
CA ASN A 349 -11.46 -18.17 -9.43
C ASN A 349 -11.09 -17.49 -10.76
N ILE A 350 -9.91 -17.78 -11.34
CA ILE A 350 -9.47 -17.21 -12.63
C ILE A 350 -9.64 -18.23 -13.80
N LYS A 351 -10.36 -19.29 -13.59
CA LYS A 351 -10.61 -20.31 -14.62
C LYS A 351 -11.56 -19.80 -15.70
#